data_edd5aae4336611a95965860d44188c3f
#
_entry.id   edd5aae4336611a95965860d44188c3f
#
_cell.length_a   1.000
_cell.length_b   1.000
_cell.length_c   1.000
_cell.angle_alpha   90.00
_cell.angle_beta   90.00
_cell.angle_gamma   90.00
#
_symmetry.space_group_name_H-M   'P 1'
#
loop_
_entity.id
_entity.type
_entity.pdbx_description
1 polymer ?
#
loop_
_entity_poly.entity_id
_entity_poly.type
_entity_poly.pdbx_seq_one_letter_code
_entity_poly.pdbx_strand_id
1 'polypeptide(L)'
;MTKAVTTSRDPVCGRAIEVAQSSRFITYRGALYHFCSAHCLERFNDIPALYTGAQRIADIRPIPKRRKLRLASGNAADILRAVRRVGEMIGVTSVITEKSLLLVEYDLRKTILAQIEAVAAAEGLQFKEGLHGLRRRLWKLTEANELQNAALPGPSACCNRPPVRLR
;
A
#
# COMPACT_ATOMS: atom_id res chain seq x y z
N MET A 1 41.09 -6.70 0.76
CA MET A 1 40.34 -5.91 -0.25
C MET A 1 38.86 -5.93 0.12
N THR A 2 38.37 -4.93 0.82
CA THR A 2 36.95 -4.80 1.21
C THR A 2 36.16 -4.45 -0.04
N LYS A 3 35.34 -5.39 -0.54
CA LYS A 3 34.43 -5.15 -1.65
C LYS A 3 33.41 -4.09 -1.21
N ALA A 4 33.39 -2.95 -1.87
CA ALA A 4 32.37 -1.92 -1.61
C ALA A 4 30.99 -2.53 -1.86
N VAL A 5 30.16 -2.62 -0.82
CA VAL A 5 28.79 -3.11 -0.92
C VAL A 5 27.95 -2.01 -1.55
N THR A 6 27.51 -2.22 -2.78
CA THR A 6 26.59 -1.29 -3.45
C THR A 6 25.20 -1.47 -2.86
N THR A 7 24.68 -0.43 -2.20
CA THR A 7 23.33 -0.42 -1.63
C THR A 7 22.40 0.41 -2.47
N SER A 8 21.16 -0.04 -2.61
CA SER A 8 20.02 0.68 -3.20
C SER A 8 18.92 0.83 -2.15
N ARG A 9 17.93 1.68 -2.42
CA ARG A 9 16.73 1.79 -1.58
C ARG A 9 15.51 1.35 -2.35
N ASP A 10 14.67 0.53 -1.69
CA ASP A 10 13.35 0.16 -2.22
C ASP A 10 12.50 1.42 -2.39
N PRO A 11 12.01 1.71 -3.61
CA PRO A 11 11.25 2.94 -3.88
C PRO A 11 9.88 2.97 -3.19
N VAL A 12 9.34 1.81 -2.79
CA VAL A 12 8.02 1.69 -2.15
C VAL A 12 8.10 1.86 -0.64
N CYS A 13 9.02 1.13 0.01
CA CYS A 13 9.09 1.11 1.48
C CYS A 13 10.31 1.83 2.06
N GLY A 14 11.30 2.21 1.24
CA GLY A 14 12.51 2.90 1.66
C GLY A 14 13.58 2.00 2.30
N ARG A 15 13.38 0.67 2.37
CA ARG A 15 14.34 -0.27 2.95
C ARG A 15 15.64 -0.29 2.15
N ALA A 16 16.78 -0.30 2.83
CA ALA A 16 18.07 -0.52 2.20
C ALA A 16 18.20 -1.97 1.70
N ILE A 17 18.74 -2.14 0.50
CA ILE A 17 18.90 -3.42 -0.18
C ILE A 17 20.35 -3.52 -0.68
N GLU A 18 21.01 -4.64 -0.43
CA GLU A 18 22.28 -4.96 -1.08
C GLU A 18 22.01 -5.40 -2.52
N VAL A 19 22.49 -4.62 -3.47
CA VAL A 19 22.24 -4.85 -4.92
C VAL A 19 22.70 -6.24 -5.36
N ALA A 20 23.84 -6.71 -4.85
CA ALA A 20 24.40 -8.01 -5.18
C ALA A 20 23.50 -9.20 -4.74
N GLN A 21 22.65 -9.01 -3.74
CA GLN A 21 21.75 -10.03 -3.21
C GLN A 21 20.31 -9.87 -3.69
N SER A 22 20.02 -8.78 -4.45
CA SER A 22 18.67 -8.48 -4.91
C SER A 22 18.34 -9.26 -6.17
N SER A 23 17.40 -10.21 -6.06
CA SER A 23 16.81 -10.93 -7.20
C SER A 23 15.60 -10.23 -7.82
N ARG A 24 15.10 -9.16 -7.19
CA ARG A 24 13.89 -8.43 -7.60
C ARG A 24 14.26 -7.03 -8.05
N PHE A 25 14.24 -6.84 -9.36
CA PHE A 25 14.53 -5.53 -9.95
C PHE A 25 13.71 -5.33 -11.22
N ILE A 26 13.54 -4.07 -11.62
CA ILE A 26 12.90 -3.68 -12.87
C ILE A 26 13.60 -2.45 -13.45
N THR A 27 13.67 -2.39 -14.77
CA THR A 27 14.10 -1.17 -15.47
C THR A 27 12.87 -0.36 -15.86
N TYR A 28 12.78 0.87 -15.39
CA TYR A 28 11.69 1.78 -15.73
C TYR A 28 12.25 3.14 -16.13
N ARG A 29 11.90 3.63 -17.34
CA ARG A 29 12.40 4.89 -17.91
C ARG A 29 13.93 5.02 -17.88
N GLY A 30 14.63 3.93 -18.15
CA GLY A 30 16.10 3.89 -18.19
C GLY A 30 16.79 3.80 -16.82
N ALA A 31 16.06 3.80 -15.72
CA ALA A 31 16.59 3.62 -14.36
C ALA A 31 16.29 2.21 -13.83
N LEU A 32 17.25 1.64 -13.11
CA LEU A 32 17.12 0.32 -12.47
C LEU A 32 16.67 0.48 -11.02
N TYR A 33 15.59 -0.20 -10.68
CA TYR A 33 14.98 -0.20 -9.35
C TYR A 33 15.06 -1.59 -8.71
N HIS A 34 15.49 -1.66 -7.46
CA HIS A 34 15.58 -2.89 -6.68
C HIS A 34 14.50 -2.91 -5.59
N PHE A 35 13.96 -4.11 -5.28
CA PHE A 35 12.87 -4.29 -4.33
C PHE A 35 13.22 -5.30 -3.25
N CYS A 36 12.82 -5.01 -2.02
CA CYS A 36 13.05 -5.90 -0.87
C CYS A 36 12.10 -7.11 -0.85
N SER A 37 10.97 -7.03 -1.57
CA SER A 37 9.94 -8.07 -1.58
C SER A 37 9.14 -8.07 -2.89
N ALA A 38 8.45 -9.18 -3.16
CA ALA A 38 7.51 -9.28 -4.28
C ALA A 38 6.36 -8.27 -4.15
N HIS A 39 5.90 -8.03 -2.93
CA HIS A 39 4.87 -7.04 -2.63
C HIS A 39 5.29 -5.61 -3.09
N CYS A 40 6.52 -5.19 -2.79
CA CYS A 40 7.01 -3.89 -3.23
C CYS A 40 7.14 -3.80 -4.75
N LEU A 41 7.61 -4.86 -5.41
CA LEU A 41 7.68 -4.92 -6.87
C LEU A 41 6.28 -4.82 -7.51
N GLU A 42 5.29 -5.55 -7.01
CA GLU A 42 3.90 -5.49 -7.46
C GLU A 42 3.33 -4.07 -7.29
N ARG A 43 3.49 -3.46 -6.12
CA ARG A 43 3.04 -2.09 -5.86
C ARG A 43 3.69 -1.07 -6.80
N PHE A 44 4.96 -1.22 -7.08
CA PHE A 44 5.66 -0.37 -8.05
C PHE A 44 5.08 -0.54 -9.46
N ASN A 45 4.84 -1.79 -9.90
CA ASN A 45 4.29 -2.08 -11.23
C ASN A 45 2.87 -1.53 -11.42
N ASP A 46 2.06 -1.51 -10.37
CA ASP A 46 0.70 -0.95 -10.42
C ASP A 46 0.69 0.54 -10.75
N ILE A 47 1.57 1.33 -10.12
CA ILE A 47 1.64 2.79 -10.32
C ILE A 47 3.09 3.27 -10.20
N PRO A 48 3.94 3.04 -11.22
CA PRO A 48 5.35 3.45 -11.15
C PRO A 48 5.54 4.96 -10.93
N ALA A 49 4.65 5.78 -11.49
CA ALA A 49 4.70 7.23 -11.36
C ALA A 49 4.60 7.73 -9.90
N LEU A 50 4.00 6.95 -9.01
CA LEU A 50 3.91 7.27 -7.59
C LEU A 50 5.27 7.23 -6.88
N TYR A 51 6.23 6.46 -7.42
CA TYR A 51 7.52 6.17 -6.80
C TYR A 51 8.72 6.72 -7.58
N THR A 52 8.49 7.25 -8.80
CA THR A 52 9.55 7.69 -9.74
C THR A 52 9.48 9.17 -10.06
N GLY A 53 9.00 10.02 -9.17
CA GLY A 53 8.94 11.46 -9.38
C GLY A 53 10.15 12.21 -8.83
N ALA A 54 10.13 13.56 -8.98
CA ALA A 54 11.08 14.47 -8.35
C ALA A 54 11.00 14.45 -6.80
N GLN A 55 9.97 13.85 -6.25
CA GLN A 55 9.81 13.68 -4.81
C GLN A 55 10.72 12.55 -4.32
N ARG A 56 11.68 12.90 -3.50
CA ARG A 56 12.53 11.91 -2.83
C ARG A 56 11.67 11.07 -1.88
N ILE A 57 12.04 9.79 -1.69
CA ILE A 57 11.35 8.86 -0.76
C ILE A 57 11.15 9.49 0.64
N ALA A 58 12.09 10.34 1.10
CA ALA A 58 12.01 11.04 2.38
C ALA A 58 10.86 12.06 2.48
N ASP A 59 10.39 12.59 1.34
CA ASP A 59 9.36 13.64 1.29
C ASP A 59 7.95 13.09 1.01
N ILE A 60 7.85 11.79 0.83
CA ILE A 60 6.57 11.14 0.53
C ILE A 60 5.74 11.03 1.81
N ARG A 61 4.73 11.89 1.93
CA ARG A 61 3.79 11.80 3.04
C ARG A 61 2.95 10.52 2.93
N PRO A 62 2.77 9.77 4.02
CA PRO A 62 1.89 8.61 4.05
C PRO A 62 0.44 9.04 3.78
N ILE A 63 -0.35 8.16 3.18
CA ILE A 63 -1.80 8.33 3.02
C ILE A 63 -2.47 7.33 3.98
N PRO A 64 -2.74 7.74 5.25
CA PRO A 64 -3.28 6.82 6.24
C PRO A 64 -4.72 6.44 5.90
N LYS A 65 -5.03 5.17 6.04
CA LYS A 65 -6.37 4.60 5.90
C LYS A 65 -6.73 3.78 7.12
N ARG A 66 -8.00 3.86 7.50
CA ARG A 66 -8.60 3.04 8.55
C ARG A 66 -9.86 2.38 8.00
N ARG A 67 -9.91 1.04 8.04
CA ARG A 67 -11.03 0.27 7.50
C ARG A 67 -11.57 -0.68 8.56
N LYS A 68 -12.91 -0.74 8.66
CA LYS A 68 -13.64 -1.68 9.51
C LYS A 68 -14.24 -2.76 8.61
N LEU A 69 -13.66 -3.94 8.63
CA LEU A 69 -14.06 -5.07 7.81
C LEU A 69 -14.92 -6.02 8.64
N ARG A 70 -16.17 -6.24 8.23
CA ARG A 70 -17.06 -7.18 8.92
C ARG A 70 -16.82 -8.58 8.39
N LEU A 71 -16.54 -9.50 9.29
CA LEU A 71 -16.37 -10.91 8.99
C LEU A 71 -17.74 -11.61 8.91
N ALA A 72 -17.91 -12.46 7.89
CA ALA A 72 -19.06 -13.35 7.75
C ALA A 72 -18.82 -14.66 8.51
N SER A 73 -17.61 -15.20 8.38
CA SER A 73 -17.17 -16.41 9.06
C SER A 73 -15.66 -16.36 9.32
N GLY A 74 -15.20 -17.18 10.21
CA GLY A 74 -13.82 -17.38 10.62
C GLY A 74 -13.80 -17.93 12.05
N ASN A 75 -13.07 -19.02 12.27
CA ASN A 75 -12.83 -19.51 13.62
C ASN A 75 -11.72 -18.66 14.28
N ALA A 76 -11.55 -18.82 15.59
CA ALA A 76 -10.58 -18.04 16.35
C ALA A 76 -9.13 -18.23 15.85
N ALA A 77 -8.78 -19.43 15.39
CA ALA A 77 -7.45 -19.74 14.89
C ALA A 77 -7.19 -19.04 13.53
N ASP A 78 -8.17 -19.04 12.62
CA ASP A 78 -8.07 -18.34 11.33
C ASP A 78 -7.95 -16.83 11.53
N ILE A 79 -8.75 -16.26 12.46
CA ILE A 79 -8.68 -14.85 12.80
C ILE A 79 -7.29 -14.48 13.33
N LEU A 80 -6.73 -15.29 14.24
CA LEU A 80 -5.41 -15.02 14.81
C LEU A 80 -4.32 -15.08 13.74
N ARG A 81 -4.37 -16.07 12.84
CA ARG A 81 -3.42 -16.17 11.72
C ARG A 81 -3.54 -14.97 10.78
N ALA A 82 -4.76 -14.60 10.41
CA ALA A 82 -5.01 -13.45 9.54
C ALA A 82 -4.52 -12.14 10.16
N VAL A 83 -4.79 -11.89 11.44
CA VAL A 83 -4.30 -10.71 12.18
C VAL A 83 -2.78 -10.64 12.12
N ARG A 84 -2.09 -11.75 12.39
CA ARG A 84 -0.63 -11.80 12.31
C ARG A 84 -0.13 -11.54 10.89
N ARG A 85 -0.65 -12.26 9.89
CA ARG A 85 -0.20 -12.14 8.49
C ARG A 85 -0.48 -10.75 7.90
N VAL A 86 -1.65 -10.18 8.19
CA VAL A 86 -1.97 -8.81 7.77
C VAL A 86 -1.08 -7.80 8.51
N GLY A 87 -0.82 -8.01 9.80
CA GLY A 87 0.08 -7.15 10.58
C GLY A 87 1.53 -7.15 10.10
N GLU A 88 2.01 -8.23 9.48
CA GLU A 88 3.34 -8.36 8.88
C GLU A 88 3.46 -7.66 7.51
N MET A 89 2.34 -7.24 6.90
CA MET A 89 2.36 -6.58 5.59
C MET A 89 3.02 -5.20 5.66
N ILE A 90 3.85 -4.92 4.67
CA ILE A 90 4.49 -3.61 4.52
C ILE A 90 3.41 -2.53 4.37
N GLY A 91 3.45 -1.53 5.25
CA GLY A 91 2.51 -0.42 5.21
C GLY A 91 1.31 -0.58 6.15
N VAL A 92 1.08 -1.74 6.73
CA VAL A 92 0.08 -1.91 7.80
C VAL A 92 0.68 -1.41 9.10
N THR A 93 -0.06 -0.58 9.82
CA THR A 93 0.37 0.06 11.07
C THR A 93 -0.35 -0.51 12.29
N SER A 94 -1.58 -1.00 12.10
CA SER A 94 -2.37 -1.59 13.19
C SER A 94 -3.39 -2.59 12.63
N VAL A 95 -3.56 -3.70 13.34
CA VAL A 95 -4.63 -4.68 13.09
C VAL A 95 -5.24 -5.05 14.43
N ILE A 96 -6.53 -4.80 14.59
CA ILE A 96 -7.29 -5.12 15.81
C ILE A 96 -8.53 -5.91 15.41
N THR A 97 -8.84 -6.92 16.18
CA THR A 97 -10.08 -7.69 16.01
C THR A 97 -10.99 -7.50 17.23
N GLU A 98 -12.26 -7.22 16.96
CA GLU A 98 -13.31 -7.12 17.96
C GLU A 98 -14.53 -7.90 17.48
N LYS A 99 -14.86 -8.99 18.16
CA LYS A 99 -15.98 -9.87 17.77
C LYS A 99 -15.87 -10.30 16.30
N SER A 100 -16.76 -9.83 15.43
CA SER A 100 -16.79 -10.10 13.99
C SER A 100 -16.27 -8.92 13.15
N LEU A 101 -15.46 -8.05 13.74
CA LEU A 101 -14.86 -6.90 13.06
C LEU A 101 -13.33 -7.06 13.02
N LEU A 102 -12.74 -6.81 11.85
CA LEU A 102 -11.31 -6.62 11.67
C LEU A 102 -11.09 -5.14 11.36
N LEU A 103 -10.43 -4.44 12.26
CA LEU A 103 -10.04 -3.05 12.10
C LEU A 103 -8.58 -3.01 11.63
N VAL A 104 -8.33 -2.41 10.47
CA VAL A 104 -6.99 -2.31 9.89
C VAL A 104 -6.66 -0.85 9.61
N GLU A 105 -5.46 -0.43 10.04
CA GLU A 105 -4.87 0.86 9.72
C GLU A 105 -3.62 0.63 8.85
N TYR A 106 -3.48 1.40 7.78
CA TYR A 106 -2.40 1.21 6.81
C TYR A 106 -2.10 2.47 6.02
N ASP A 107 -0.90 2.52 5.44
CA ASP A 107 -0.47 3.52 4.49
C ASP A 107 -0.83 3.06 3.07
N LEU A 108 -1.75 3.78 2.42
CA LEU A 108 -2.26 3.46 1.08
C LEU A 108 -1.16 3.43 0.01
N ARG A 109 -0.07 4.16 0.20
CA ARG A 109 1.07 4.12 -0.73
C ARG A 109 1.76 2.77 -0.75
N LYS A 110 1.80 2.08 0.39
CA LYS A 110 2.54 0.81 0.57
C LYS A 110 1.68 -0.42 0.39
N THR A 111 0.41 -0.35 0.76
CA THR A 111 -0.55 -1.44 0.59
C THR A 111 -1.95 -0.91 0.32
N ILE A 112 -2.80 -1.71 -0.32
CA ILE A 112 -4.19 -1.38 -0.65
C ILE A 112 -5.13 -2.36 0.04
N LEU A 113 -6.40 -1.96 0.19
CA LEU A 113 -7.43 -2.80 0.80
C LEU A 113 -7.56 -4.16 0.10
N ALA A 114 -7.44 -4.21 -1.23
CA ALA A 114 -7.55 -5.46 -1.98
C ALA A 114 -6.48 -6.50 -1.57
N GLN A 115 -5.23 -6.07 -1.33
CA GLN A 115 -4.15 -6.94 -0.88
C GLN A 115 -4.38 -7.43 0.56
N ILE A 116 -4.87 -6.54 1.44
CA ILE A 116 -5.25 -6.90 2.82
C ILE A 116 -6.37 -7.95 2.81
N GLU A 117 -7.40 -7.75 2.00
CA GLU A 117 -8.50 -8.73 1.84
C GLU A 117 -7.99 -10.07 1.31
N ALA A 118 -7.09 -10.07 0.33
CA ALA A 118 -6.52 -11.29 -0.24
C ALA A 118 -5.71 -12.08 0.79
N VAL A 119 -4.86 -11.41 1.57
CA VAL A 119 -4.08 -12.06 2.65
C VAL A 119 -4.99 -12.62 3.72
N ALA A 120 -6.00 -11.88 4.17
CA ALA A 120 -6.95 -12.35 5.16
C ALA A 120 -7.80 -13.53 4.66
N ALA A 121 -8.22 -13.51 3.38
CA ALA A 121 -8.96 -14.59 2.75
C ALA A 121 -8.11 -15.86 2.60
N ALA A 122 -6.81 -15.73 2.31
CA ALA A 122 -5.89 -16.87 2.25
C ALA A 122 -5.75 -17.60 3.60
N GLU A 123 -5.99 -16.89 4.71
CA GLU A 123 -6.03 -17.47 6.07
C GLU A 123 -7.44 -17.97 6.46
N GLY A 124 -8.38 -18.02 5.52
CA GLY A 124 -9.72 -18.58 5.72
C GLY A 124 -10.80 -17.58 6.15
N LEU A 125 -10.50 -16.27 6.23
CA LEU A 125 -11.50 -15.28 6.58
C LEU A 125 -12.44 -14.99 5.41
N GLN A 126 -13.73 -14.93 5.70
CA GLN A 126 -14.74 -14.47 4.77
C GLN A 126 -15.34 -13.15 5.24
N PHE A 127 -15.48 -12.21 4.33
CA PHE A 127 -16.06 -10.90 4.63
C PHE A 127 -17.54 -10.86 4.30
N LYS A 128 -18.33 -10.14 5.09
CA LYS A 128 -19.76 -9.95 4.82
C LYS A 128 -19.96 -9.28 3.46
N GLU A 129 -20.89 -9.80 2.71
CA GLU A 129 -21.37 -9.28 1.43
C GLU A 129 -22.56 -8.31 1.61
N GLY A 130 -23.34 -8.06 0.56
CA GLY A 130 -24.45 -7.11 0.55
C GLY A 130 -23.96 -5.66 0.67
N LEU A 131 -24.60 -4.86 1.50
CA LEU A 131 -24.24 -3.44 1.69
C LEU A 131 -22.77 -3.26 2.13
N HIS A 132 -22.24 -4.18 2.94
CA HIS A 132 -20.83 -4.13 3.34
C HIS A 132 -19.90 -4.47 2.16
N GLY A 133 -20.25 -5.44 1.34
CA GLY A 133 -19.54 -5.78 0.12
C GLY A 133 -19.49 -4.60 -0.86
N LEU A 134 -20.63 -3.93 -1.08
CA LEU A 134 -20.69 -2.72 -1.88
C LEU A 134 -19.79 -1.61 -1.35
N ARG A 135 -19.81 -1.39 -0.03
CA ARG A 135 -18.93 -0.41 0.64
C ARG A 135 -17.45 -0.73 0.45
N ARG A 136 -17.05 -2.01 0.53
CA ARG A 136 -15.66 -2.45 0.28
C ARG A 136 -15.24 -2.18 -1.18
N ARG A 137 -16.13 -2.43 -2.15
CA ARG A 137 -15.88 -2.11 -3.57
C ARG A 137 -15.68 -0.61 -3.76
N LEU A 138 -16.52 0.22 -3.16
CA LEU A 138 -16.39 1.67 -3.21
C LEU A 138 -15.06 2.15 -2.60
N TRP A 139 -14.64 1.58 -1.47
CA TRP A 139 -13.35 1.91 -0.86
C TRP A 139 -12.18 1.58 -1.81
N LYS A 140 -12.19 0.43 -2.48
CA LYS A 140 -11.15 0.06 -3.45
C LYS A 140 -11.10 1.03 -4.64
N LEU A 141 -12.25 1.48 -5.13
CA LEU A 141 -12.31 2.50 -6.19
C LEU A 141 -11.76 3.85 -5.74
N THR A 142 -12.13 4.31 -4.54
CA THR A 142 -11.62 5.59 -4.01
C THR A 142 -10.12 5.53 -3.75
N GLU A 143 -9.58 4.40 -3.28
CA GLU A 143 -8.15 4.18 -3.11
C GLU A 143 -7.38 4.27 -4.44
N ALA A 144 -7.91 3.65 -5.50
CA ALA A 144 -7.31 3.73 -6.82
C ALA A 144 -7.24 5.18 -7.34
N ASN A 145 -8.33 5.95 -7.19
CA ASN A 145 -8.37 7.35 -7.58
C ASN A 145 -7.39 8.22 -6.76
N GLU A 146 -7.29 7.99 -5.45
CA GLU A 146 -6.36 8.72 -4.59
C GLU A 146 -4.89 8.45 -4.96
N LEU A 147 -4.57 7.19 -5.28
CA LEU A 147 -3.22 6.83 -5.72
C LEU A 147 -2.86 7.46 -7.07
N GLN A 148 -3.81 7.48 -8.02
CA GLN A 148 -3.61 8.15 -9.30
C GLN A 148 -3.39 9.66 -9.13
N ASN A 149 -4.19 10.31 -8.28
CA ASN A 149 -4.01 11.74 -7.97
C ASN A 149 -2.67 12.01 -7.28
N ALA A 150 -2.23 11.13 -6.38
CA ALA A 150 -0.94 11.25 -5.70
C ALA A 150 0.25 11.00 -6.63
N ALA A 151 0.06 10.32 -7.77
CA ALA A 151 1.09 10.07 -8.77
C ALA A 151 1.26 11.24 -9.77
N LEU A 152 0.32 12.20 -9.80
CA LEU A 152 0.40 13.35 -10.68
C LEU A 152 1.42 14.37 -10.15
N PRO A 153 2.36 14.85 -10.98
CA PRO A 153 3.28 15.91 -10.57
C PRO A 153 2.55 17.24 -10.46
N GLY A 154 2.75 17.93 -9.35
CA GLY A 154 2.26 19.29 -9.13
C GLY A 154 1.15 19.41 -8.08
N PRO A 155 0.82 20.64 -7.65
CA PRO A 155 -0.34 20.86 -6.84
C PRO A 155 -1.54 20.41 -7.65
N SER A 156 -2.22 19.35 -7.21
CA SER A 156 -3.45 18.88 -7.83
C SER A 156 -4.36 20.08 -8.05
N ALA A 157 -4.47 20.53 -9.28
CA ALA A 157 -5.44 21.54 -9.66
C ALA A 157 -6.83 20.87 -9.50
N CYS A 158 -7.32 20.87 -8.26
CA CYS A 158 -8.74 20.73 -8.05
C CYS A 158 -9.38 21.87 -8.84
N CYS A 159 -10.15 21.52 -9.89
CA CYS A 159 -10.94 22.45 -10.70
C CYS A 159 -11.92 23.30 -9.88
N ASN A 160 -11.89 23.19 -8.57
CA ASN A 160 -12.79 23.85 -7.62
C ASN A 160 -12.06 24.83 -6.69
N ARG A 161 -10.90 25.37 -7.08
CA ARG A 161 -10.31 26.49 -6.35
C ARG A 161 -11.05 27.76 -6.78
N PRO A 162 -11.76 28.46 -5.87
CA PRO A 162 -12.35 29.76 -6.21
C PRO A 162 -11.22 30.71 -6.66
N PRO A 163 -11.47 31.56 -7.67
CA PRO A 163 -10.47 32.50 -8.15
C PRO A 163 -10.00 33.39 -7.00
N VAL A 164 -8.69 33.43 -6.77
CA VAL A 164 -8.08 34.31 -5.78
C VAL A 164 -8.34 35.73 -6.27
N ARG A 165 -9.17 36.49 -5.56
CA ARG A 165 -9.31 37.95 -5.80
C ARG A 165 -7.98 38.60 -5.42
N LEU A 166 -7.22 39.02 -6.42
CA LEU A 166 -6.13 39.96 -6.24
C LEU A 166 -6.72 41.29 -5.81
N ARG A 167 -6.31 41.77 -4.65
CA ARG A 167 -6.53 43.16 -4.22
C ARG A 167 -5.40 44.02 -4.74
#